data_40767e76fa709294ee0e216c673bce0c
#
_entry.id   40767e76fa709294ee0e216c673bce0c
#
_cell.length_a   1.000
_cell.length_b   1.000
_cell.length_c   1.000
_cell.angle_alpha   90.00
_cell.angle_beta   90.00
_cell.angle_gamma   90.00
#
_symmetry.space_group_name_H-M   'P 1'
#
loop_
_entity.id
_entity.type
_entity.pdbx_description
1 polymer ?
#
loop_
_entity_poly.entity_id
_entity_poly.type
_entity_poly.pdbx_seq_one_letter_code
_entity_poly.pdbx_strand_id
1 'polypeptide(L)'
;MLKVLMEFRKGVLFVRLYGALNSSTIDIFKKDVKEVIIASGIMYVVLNTYNLEEITKEGVKEIKALRKIMKKTDGDLFLFGWEVKELKSLVNLENELNVFERVVI
;
A
#
# COMPACT_ATOMS: atom_id res chain seq x y z
N MET A 1 -11.50 0.50 -12.82
CA MET A 1 -12.17 0.40 -11.51
C MET A 1 -11.17 -0.08 -10.47
N LEU A 2 -11.23 0.45 -9.29
CA LEU A 2 -10.38 0.06 -8.16
C LEU A 2 -11.24 -0.36 -6.99
N LYS A 3 -10.99 -1.56 -6.46
CA LYS A 3 -11.63 -2.05 -5.24
C LYS A 3 -10.59 -2.16 -4.15
N VAL A 4 -10.94 -1.70 -2.95
CA VAL A 4 -10.05 -1.68 -1.80
C VAL A 4 -10.66 -2.51 -0.67
N LEU A 5 -9.88 -3.45 -0.14
CA LEU A 5 -10.25 -4.21 1.07
C LEU A 5 -9.20 -3.93 2.13
N MET A 6 -9.65 -3.69 3.35
CA MET A 6 -8.77 -3.38 4.46
C MET A 6 -9.03 -4.29 5.65
N GLU A 7 -7.97 -4.65 6.36
CA GLU A 7 -8.04 -5.41 7.59
C GLU A 7 -6.95 -4.92 8.53
N PHE A 8 -7.34 -4.50 9.74
CA PHE A 8 -6.39 -4.03 10.74
C PHE A 8 -6.13 -5.15 11.76
N ARG A 9 -4.86 -5.54 11.90
CA ARG A 9 -4.45 -6.58 12.83
C ARG A 9 -3.18 -6.18 13.57
N LYS A 10 -3.22 -6.22 14.88
CA LYS A 10 -2.04 -6.05 15.75
C LYS A 10 -1.18 -4.84 15.38
N GLY A 11 -1.83 -3.73 15.08
CA GLY A 11 -1.13 -2.47 14.75
C GLY A 11 -0.76 -2.30 13.29
N VAL A 12 -1.12 -3.26 12.43
CA VAL A 12 -0.81 -3.20 11.01
C VAL A 12 -2.08 -3.19 10.19
N LEU A 13 -2.16 -2.26 9.26
CA LEU A 13 -3.26 -2.22 8.30
C LEU A 13 -2.86 -2.98 7.03
N PHE A 14 -3.60 -4.03 6.74
CA PHE A 14 -3.44 -4.77 5.50
C PHE A 14 -4.43 -4.23 4.48
N VAL A 15 -3.91 -3.72 3.37
CA VAL A 15 -4.70 -3.13 2.28
C VAL A 15 -4.53 -3.99 1.05
N ARG A 16 -5.63 -4.52 0.52
CA ARG A 16 -5.63 -5.29 -0.72
C ARG A 16 -6.32 -4.49 -1.81
N LEU A 17 -5.63 -4.35 -2.94
CA LEU A 17 -6.13 -3.62 -4.09
C LEU A 17 -6.48 -4.58 -5.22
N TYR A 18 -7.63 -4.36 -5.86
CA TYR A 18 -8.12 -5.13 -7.00
C TYR A 18 -8.47 -4.19 -8.14
N GLY A 19 -8.23 -4.62 -9.36
CA GLY A 19 -8.57 -3.87 -10.55
C GLY A 19 -7.41 -3.04 -11.06
N ALA A 20 -7.58 -1.74 -11.21
CA ALA A 20 -6.58 -0.87 -11.79
C ALA A 20 -6.29 0.35 -10.91
N LEU A 21 -5.03 0.68 -10.76
CA LEU A 21 -4.58 1.91 -10.11
C LEU A 21 -3.96 2.79 -11.18
N ASN A 22 -4.71 3.77 -11.65
CA ASN A 22 -4.34 4.65 -12.76
C ASN A 22 -4.90 6.06 -12.54
N SER A 23 -4.75 6.93 -13.53
CA SER A 23 -5.23 8.32 -13.44
C SER A 23 -6.74 8.42 -13.22
N SER A 24 -7.52 7.44 -13.68
CA SER A 24 -8.97 7.42 -13.51
C SER A 24 -9.41 6.97 -12.11
N THR A 25 -8.57 6.20 -11.41
CA THR A 25 -8.90 5.62 -10.10
C THR A 25 -8.08 6.21 -8.96
N ILE A 26 -7.15 7.09 -9.25
CA ILE A 26 -6.24 7.64 -8.26
C ILE A 26 -6.98 8.36 -7.13
N ASP A 27 -8.11 9.00 -7.42
CA ASP A 27 -8.90 9.68 -6.41
C ASP A 27 -9.54 8.71 -5.41
N ILE A 28 -9.87 7.50 -5.88
CA ILE A 28 -10.36 6.44 -5.00
C ILE A 28 -9.26 6.03 -4.04
N PHE A 29 -8.04 5.83 -4.54
CA PHE A 29 -6.89 5.51 -3.69
C PHE A 29 -6.62 6.60 -2.65
N LYS A 30 -6.64 7.86 -3.06
CA LYS A 30 -6.43 8.98 -2.14
C LYS A 30 -7.49 9.03 -1.06
N LYS A 31 -8.75 8.85 -1.41
CA LYS A 31 -9.86 8.95 -0.48
C LYS A 31 -9.98 7.72 0.42
N ASP A 32 -9.94 6.53 -0.16
CA ASP A 32 -10.23 5.30 0.56
C ASP A 32 -9.01 4.71 1.27
N VAL A 33 -7.82 5.06 0.84
CA VAL A 33 -6.58 4.53 1.42
C VAL A 33 -5.79 5.62 2.15
N LYS A 34 -5.34 6.61 1.41
CA LYS A 34 -4.44 7.65 1.95
C LYS A 34 -5.08 8.45 3.09
N GLU A 35 -6.28 8.97 2.88
CA GLU A 35 -6.96 9.76 3.90
C GLU A 35 -7.29 8.94 5.15
N VAL A 36 -7.69 7.70 4.97
CA VAL A 36 -7.99 6.78 6.07
C VAL A 36 -6.75 6.52 6.92
N ILE A 37 -5.63 6.24 6.28
CA ILE A 37 -4.36 5.99 6.97
C ILE A 37 -3.91 7.22 7.75
N ILE A 38 -3.93 8.39 7.13
CA ILE A 38 -3.50 9.64 7.76
C ILE A 38 -4.42 10.00 8.92
N ALA A 39 -5.74 9.96 8.70
CA ALA A 39 -6.73 10.32 9.73
C ALA A 39 -6.70 9.38 10.93
N SER A 40 -6.42 8.10 10.72
CA SER A 40 -6.42 7.10 11.78
C SER A 40 -5.08 6.99 12.52
N GLY A 41 -4.04 7.68 12.07
CA GLY A 41 -2.72 7.61 12.69
C GLY A 41 -2.06 6.24 12.59
N ILE A 42 -2.39 5.49 11.54
CA ILE A 42 -1.82 4.15 11.33
C ILE A 42 -0.35 4.28 10.97
N MET A 43 0.50 3.54 11.70
CA MET A 43 1.94 3.59 11.49
C MET A 43 2.46 2.59 10.48
N TYR A 44 1.86 1.40 10.40
CA TYR A 44 2.34 0.34 9.53
C TYR A 44 1.25 -0.14 8.60
N VAL A 45 1.57 -0.15 7.31
CA VAL A 45 0.66 -0.61 6.25
C VAL A 45 1.36 -1.65 5.39
N VAL A 46 0.68 -2.74 5.14
CA VAL A 46 1.07 -3.71 4.11
C VAL A 46 0.12 -3.53 2.94
N LEU A 47 0.64 -3.04 1.83
CA LEU A 47 -0.12 -2.79 0.62
C LEU A 47 0.06 -3.96 -0.34
N ASN A 48 -0.99 -4.75 -0.51
CA ASN A 48 -0.99 -5.89 -1.42
C ASN A 48 -1.55 -5.47 -2.78
N THR A 49 -0.68 -5.43 -3.78
CA THR A 49 -1.02 -5.08 -5.15
C THR A 49 -1.09 -6.30 -6.06
N TYR A 50 -1.03 -7.51 -5.50
CA TYR A 50 -0.98 -8.75 -6.27
C TYR A 50 -2.16 -8.92 -7.23
N ASN A 51 -3.33 -8.43 -6.84
CA ASN A 51 -4.55 -8.55 -7.63
C ASN A 51 -4.85 -7.32 -8.50
N LEU A 52 -3.92 -6.38 -8.62
CA LEU A 52 -4.05 -5.30 -9.58
C LEU A 52 -3.75 -5.80 -10.98
N GLU A 53 -4.62 -5.47 -11.92
CA GLU A 53 -4.43 -5.76 -13.34
C GLU A 53 -3.55 -4.71 -14.01
N GLU A 54 -3.54 -3.50 -13.47
CA GLU A 54 -2.78 -2.38 -14.00
C GLU A 54 -2.33 -1.46 -12.87
N ILE A 55 -1.11 -0.95 -12.98
CA ILE A 55 -0.62 0.14 -12.16
C ILE A 55 0.17 1.10 -13.06
N THR A 56 -0.23 2.38 -13.07
CA THR A 56 0.42 3.40 -13.88
C THR A 56 1.42 4.20 -13.06
N LYS A 57 2.15 5.09 -13.74
CA LYS A 57 3.09 6.01 -13.09
C LYS A 57 2.42 6.86 -12.01
N GLU A 58 1.19 7.31 -12.26
CA GLU A 58 0.41 8.08 -11.30
C GLU A 58 0.14 7.26 -10.03
N GLY A 59 -0.21 5.99 -10.21
CA GLY A 59 -0.43 5.07 -9.09
C GLY A 59 0.82 4.83 -8.28
N VAL A 60 1.93 4.56 -8.95
CA VAL A 60 3.24 4.38 -8.31
C VAL A 60 3.63 5.63 -7.51
N LYS A 61 3.42 6.79 -8.12
CA LYS A 61 3.74 8.08 -7.50
C LYS A 61 2.97 8.30 -6.20
N GLU A 62 1.68 7.95 -6.18
CA GLU A 62 0.86 8.07 -4.98
C GLU A 62 1.27 7.08 -3.89
N ILE A 63 1.64 5.87 -4.24
CA ILE A 63 2.16 4.90 -3.27
C ILE A 63 3.44 5.43 -2.63
N LYS A 64 4.36 5.94 -3.43
CA LYS A 64 5.61 6.52 -2.93
C LYS A 64 5.37 7.74 -2.04
N ALA A 65 4.42 8.59 -2.42
CA ALA A 65 4.06 9.77 -1.64
C ALA A 65 3.49 9.37 -0.27
N LEU A 66 2.63 8.36 -0.24
CA LEU A 66 2.06 7.84 1.00
C LEU A 66 3.15 7.28 1.91
N ARG A 67 4.06 6.48 1.36
CA ARG A 67 5.19 5.94 2.14
C ARG A 67 6.02 7.06 2.76
N LYS A 68 6.30 8.10 2.00
CA LYS A 68 7.08 9.25 2.46
C LYS A 68 6.40 9.95 3.63
N ILE A 69 5.09 10.12 3.57
CA ILE A 69 4.30 10.71 4.65
C ILE A 69 4.38 9.82 5.90
N MET A 70 4.23 8.52 5.75
CA MET A 70 4.27 7.58 6.87
C MET A 70 5.63 7.56 7.54
N LYS A 71 6.71 7.62 6.78
CA LYS A 71 8.07 7.66 7.33
C LYS A 71 8.34 8.90 8.17
N LYS A 72 7.67 9.99 7.89
CA LYS A 72 7.80 11.22 8.69
C LYS A 72 7.25 11.06 10.11
N THR A 73 6.38 10.10 10.33
CA THR A 73 5.78 9.81 11.64
C THR A 73 6.26 8.49 12.22
N ASP A 74 7.47 8.09 11.84
CA ASP A 74 8.11 6.84 12.27
C ASP A 74 7.38 5.56 11.85
N GLY A 75 6.50 5.66 10.86
CA GLY A 75 5.83 4.51 10.28
C GLY A 75 6.50 4.06 8.99
N ASP A 76 5.92 3.08 8.34
CA ASP A 76 6.35 2.64 7.02
C ASP A 76 5.23 1.92 6.26
N LEU A 77 5.39 1.87 4.94
CA LEU A 77 4.53 1.13 4.04
C LEU A 77 5.35 0.04 3.38
N PHE A 78 4.85 -1.18 3.46
CA PHE A 78 5.46 -2.35 2.85
C PHE A 78 4.61 -2.77 1.64
N LEU A 79 5.28 -3.10 0.54
CA LEU A 79 4.62 -3.48 -0.70
C LEU A 79 4.75 -4.97 -0.93
N PHE A 80 3.64 -5.63 -1.26
CA PHE A 80 3.60 -7.04 -1.65
C PHE A 80 2.84 -7.16 -2.97
N GLY A 81 3.41 -7.90 -3.91
CA GLY A 81 2.75 -8.20 -5.19
C GLY A 81 3.52 -7.71 -6.39
N TRP A 82 3.01 -6.71 -7.09
CA TRP A 82 3.55 -6.24 -8.35
C TRP A 82 5.02 -5.83 -8.27
N GLU A 83 5.84 -6.41 -9.15
CA GLU A 83 7.18 -5.94 -9.39
C GLU A 83 7.14 -4.84 -10.43
N VAL A 84 7.15 -3.61 -9.97
CA VAL A 84 7.25 -2.44 -10.83
C VAL A 84 8.63 -1.83 -10.61
N LYS A 85 9.33 -1.52 -11.70
CA LYS A 85 10.70 -1.01 -11.62
C LYS A 85 10.83 0.18 -10.67
N GLU A 86 9.87 1.09 -10.71
CA GLU A 86 9.83 2.29 -9.86
C GLU A 86 9.57 1.98 -8.39
N LEU A 87 9.05 0.79 -8.09
CA LEU A 87 8.77 0.34 -6.72
C LEU A 87 9.77 -0.69 -6.23
N LYS A 88 10.84 -0.91 -6.97
CA LYS A 88 11.81 -1.98 -6.68
C LYS A 88 12.39 -1.89 -5.27
N SER A 89 12.61 -0.69 -4.79
CA SER A 89 13.10 -0.47 -3.43
C SER A 89 12.10 -0.87 -2.35
N LEU A 90 10.81 -0.90 -2.67
CA LEU A 90 9.75 -1.36 -1.77
C LEU A 90 9.59 -2.88 -1.83
N VAL A 91 9.78 -3.45 -3.01
CA VAL A 91 9.66 -4.90 -3.26
C VAL A 91 10.76 -5.68 -2.54
N ASN A 92 11.94 -5.10 -2.35
CA ASN A 92 13.03 -5.75 -1.63
C ASN A 92 12.68 -6.10 -0.18
N LEU A 93 11.55 -5.63 0.30
CA LEU A 93 11.03 -5.96 1.62
C LEU A 93 10.09 -7.17 1.61
N GLU A 94 9.91 -7.81 0.47
CA GLU A 94 8.97 -8.93 0.33
C GLU A 94 9.20 -10.05 1.36
N ASN A 95 10.45 -10.39 1.60
CA ASN A 95 10.79 -11.41 2.61
C ASN A 95 10.41 -10.97 4.01
N GLU A 96 10.61 -9.69 4.32
CA GLU A 96 10.22 -9.12 5.60
C GLU A 96 8.69 -9.08 5.74
N LEU A 97 7.98 -8.78 4.64
CA LEU A 97 6.52 -8.82 4.61
C LEU A 97 5.99 -10.21 4.93
N ASN A 98 6.58 -11.25 4.35
CA ASN A 98 6.17 -12.63 4.60
C ASN A 98 6.35 -13.00 6.08
N VAL A 99 7.45 -12.58 6.68
CA VAL A 99 7.69 -12.77 8.11
C VAL A 99 6.69 -11.95 8.93
N PHE A 100 6.46 -10.71 8.53
CA PHE A 100 5.54 -9.80 9.20
C PHE A 100 4.11 -10.35 9.19
N GLU A 101 3.63 -10.80 8.05
CA GLU A 101 2.30 -11.42 7.94
C GLU A 101 2.18 -12.66 8.82
N ARG A 102 3.22 -13.49 8.90
CA ARG A 102 3.22 -14.67 9.76
C ARG A 102 3.13 -14.31 11.24
N VAL A 103 3.77 -13.23 11.64
CA VAL A 103 3.77 -12.79 13.03
C VAL A 103 2.42 -12.22 13.45
N VAL A 104 1.73 -11.49 12.55
CA VAL A 104 0.48 -10.79 12.87
C VAL A 104 -0.78 -11.58 12.50
N ILE A 105 -0.66 -12.62 11.71
CA ILE A 105 -1.75 -13.51 11.40
C ILE A 105 -1.80 -14.65 12.41
#